data_5e3b738006512b62228f21189d758a44
#
_entry.id   5e3b738006512b62228f21189d758a44
#
_cell.length_a   1.000
_cell.length_b   1.000
_cell.length_c   1.000
_cell.angle_alpha   90.00
_cell.angle_beta   90.00
_cell.angle_gamma   90.00
#
_symmetry.space_group_name_H-M   'P 1'
#
loop_
_entity.id
_entity.type
_entity.pdbx_description
1 polymer ?
#
loop_
_entity_poly.entity_id
_entity_poly.type
_entity_poly.pdbx_seq_one_letter_code
_entity_poly.pdbx_strand_id
1 'polypeptide(L)'
;LGWLDVVPGTTLSVVVGKGGASVSGAVSGNDGGDSSLGGIIFGRGGKKSNKASIVNSAGGDGGVASGGDINIQGGTGQDGQAATNMLTGSGGASFWGGGGRSGATGGVKGKAAGSGGGGAYDIDFSGIAYPSGDGADGIVHIEW
;
A
#
# COMPACT_ATOMS: atom_id res chain seq x y z
N LEU A 1 -6.76 -9.32 13.29
CA LEU A 1 -6.91 -10.68 13.83
C LEU A 1 -8.34 -10.90 14.26
N GLY A 2 -8.88 -12.08 14.10
CA GLY A 2 -10.22 -12.41 14.55
C GLY A 2 -10.42 -13.91 14.67
N TRP A 3 -11.30 -14.30 15.56
CA TRP A 3 -11.77 -15.65 15.71
C TRP A 3 -13.13 -15.78 15.01
N LEU A 4 -13.35 -16.89 14.36
CA LEU A 4 -14.59 -17.13 13.64
C LEU A 4 -15.10 -18.53 13.99
N ASP A 5 -16.28 -18.60 14.59
CA ASP A 5 -16.97 -19.87 14.78
C ASP A 5 -17.44 -20.39 13.44
N VAL A 6 -17.01 -21.59 13.10
CA VAL A 6 -17.36 -22.24 11.83
C VAL A 6 -18.14 -23.52 12.06
N VAL A 7 -19.13 -23.75 11.23
CA VAL A 7 -19.87 -25.01 11.20
C VAL A 7 -19.17 -25.96 10.23
N PRO A 8 -18.86 -27.20 10.63
CA PRO A 8 -18.24 -28.18 9.73
C PRO A 8 -19.01 -28.33 8.42
N GLY A 9 -18.29 -28.31 7.30
CA GLY A 9 -18.88 -28.37 5.97
C GLY A 9 -19.27 -27.02 5.36
N THR A 10 -19.16 -25.91 6.11
CA THR A 10 -19.38 -24.56 5.56
C THR A 10 -18.17 -24.12 4.75
N THR A 11 -18.42 -23.54 3.59
CA THR A 11 -17.37 -22.94 2.74
C THR A 11 -17.28 -21.44 3.01
N LEU A 12 -16.08 -20.94 3.29
CA LEU A 12 -15.79 -19.53 3.42
C LEU A 12 -14.97 -19.05 2.22
N SER A 13 -15.37 -17.93 1.63
CA SER A 13 -14.59 -17.31 0.56
C SER A 13 -13.36 -16.62 1.12
N VAL A 14 -12.23 -16.77 0.45
CA VAL A 14 -10.98 -16.06 0.77
C VAL A 14 -10.65 -15.14 -0.41
N VAL A 15 -10.48 -13.86 -0.13
CA VAL A 15 -10.02 -12.88 -1.10
C VAL A 15 -8.68 -12.33 -0.63
N VAL A 16 -7.69 -12.32 -1.51
CA VAL A 16 -6.40 -11.66 -1.27
C VAL A 16 -6.32 -10.43 -2.15
N GLY A 17 -6.28 -9.26 -1.54
CA GLY A 17 -6.20 -7.98 -2.23
C GLY A 17 -4.89 -7.81 -2.99
N LYS A 18 -4.94 -7.25 -4.18
CA LYS A 18 -3.76 -6.90 -4.97
C LYS A 18 -3.16 -5.59 -4.49
N GLY A 19 -1.84 -5.50 -4.52
CA GLY A 19 -1.15 -4.22 -4.31
C GLY A 19 -1.53 -3.21 -5.38
N GLY A 20 -1.57 -1.93 -5.03
CA GLY A 20 -1.76 -0.87 -6.01
C GLY A 20 -0.63 -0.87 -7.04
N ALA A 21 -0.96 -0.87 -8.32
CA ALA A 21 0.03 -0.87 -9.39
C ALA A 21 0.85 0.43 -9.42
N SER A 22 2.10 0.34 -9.86
CA SER A 22 2.97 1.50 -10.07
C SER A 22 2.40 2.46 -11.11
N VAL A 23 2.81 3.71 -11.00
CA VAL A 23 2.49 4.76 -11.96
C VAL A 23 3.77 5.50 -12.33
N SER A 24 3.81 6.08 -13.53
CA SER A 24 4.94 6.91 -13.99
C SER A 24 4.50 8.36 -14.15
N GLY A 25 5.41 9.28 -13.84
CA GLY A 25 5.16 10.70 -13.96
C GLY A 25 4.47 11.32 -12.75
N ALA A 26 4.08 12.57 -12.92
CA ALA A 26 3.53 13.40 -11.86
C ALA A 26 2.03 13.17 -11.69
N VAL A 27 1.64 11.96 -11.31
CA VAL A 27 0.24 11.53 -11.11
C VAL A 27 0.04 10.90 -9.73
N SER A 28 -1.21 10.80 -9.30
CA SER A 28 -1.57 10.06 -8.08
C SER A 28 -1.34 8.56 -8.27
N GLY A 29 -1.00 7.87 -7.20
CA GLY A 29 -0.85 6.41 -7.19
C GLY A 29 -2.16 5.65 -7.40
N ASN A 30 -2.14 4.35 -7.13
CA ASN A 30 -3.31 3.48 -7.15
C ASN A 30 -3.57 2.89 -5.75
N ASP A 31 -4.85 2.74 -5.40
CA ASP A 31 -5.26 2.08 -4.16
C ASP A 31 -4.88 0.60 -4.19
N GLY A 32 -4.57 0.04 -3.05
CA GLY A 32 -4.51 -1.41 -2.85
C GLY A 32 -5.92 -2.00 -2.75
N GLY A 33 -6.05 -3.27 -3.12
CA GLY A 33 -7.29 -4.04 -2.98
C GLY A 33 -7.49 -4.56 -1.55
N ASP A 34 -8.73 -4.84 -1.19
CA ASP A 34 -9.11 -5.41 0.10
C ASP A 34 -8.85 -6.92 0.13
N SER A 35 -8.36 -7.42 1.25
CA SER A 35 -8.35 -8.85 1.59
C SER A 35 -9.52 -9.17 2.51
N SER A 36 -10.13 -10.35 2.39
CA SER A 36 -11.25 -10.74 3.26
C SER A 36 -11.35 -12.24 3.47
N LEU A 37 -11.96 -12.61 4.58
CA LEU A 37 -12.37 -13.97 4.91
C LEU A 37 -13.88 -14.01 5.17
N GLY A 38 -14.60 -14.82 4.38
CA GLY A 38 -16.03 -15.04 4.51
C GLY A 38 -16.92 -13.80 4.29
N GLY A 39 -16.36 -12.68 3.81
CA GLY A 39 -17.07 -11.40 3.80
C GLY A 39 -17.36 -10.83 5.19
N ILE A 40 -16.69 -11.34 6.23
CA ILE A 40 -16.88 -10.97 7.63
C ILE A 40 -15.67 -10.20 8.15
N ILE A 41 -14.48 -10.75 7.99
CA ILE A 41 -13.22 -10.10 8.39
C ILE A 41 -12.57 -9.47 7.17
N PHE A 42 -12.16 -8.20 7.28
CA PHE A 42 -11.54 -7.44 6.20
C PHE A 42 -10.21 -6.84 6.65
N GLY A 43 -9.21 -6.93 5.77
CA GLY A 43 -8.04 -6.07 5.75
C GLY A 43 -8.15 -5.14 4.55
N ARG A 44 -8.49 -3.87 4.79
CA ARG A 44 -8.66 -2.91 3.69
C ARG A 44 -7.32 -2.56 3.06
N GLY A 45 -7.32 -2.37 1.75
CA GLY A 45 -6.15 -1.87 1.03
C GLY A 45 -5.77 -0.46 1.45
N GLY A 46 -4.47 -0.16 1.48
CA GLY A 46 -3.97 1.19 1.68
C GLY A 46 -4.41 2.12 0.56
N LYS A 47 -4.57 3.41 0.89
CA LYS A 47 -4.95 4.43 -0.08
C LYS A 47 -3.74 4.89 -0.88
N LYS A 48 -4.02 5.33 -2.09
CA LYS A 48 -3.03 5.91 -2.99
C LYS A 48 -2.45 7.20 -2.43
N SER A 49 -1.22 7.51 -2.81
CA SER A 49 -0.68 8.86 -2.68
C SER A 49 -1.47 9.81 -3.60
N ASN A 50 -1.72 11.02 -3.10
CA ASN A 50 -2.41 12.05 -3.87
C ASN A 50 -1.43 13.12 -4.34
N LYS A 51 -1.39 13.34 -5.64
CA LYS A 51 -0.68 14.49 -6.18
C LYS A 51 -1.48 15.76 -5.91
N ALA A 52 -1.02 16.55 -4.95
CA ALA A 52 -1.70 17.79 -4.53
C ALA A 52 -1.38 18.97 -5.46
N SER A 53 -0.16 19.03 -6.02
CA SER A 53 0.28 20.10 -6.92
C SER A 53 1.43 19.61 -7.80
N ILE A 54 1.98 20.50 -8.63
CA ILE A 54 3.18 20.18 -9.44
C ILE A 54 4.42 19.90 -8.58
N VAL A 55 4.42 20.34 -7.32
CA VAL A 55 5.57 20.23 -6.41
C VAL A 55 5.32 19.38 -5.17
N ASN A 56 4.07 19.07 -4.84
CA ASN A 56 3.73 18.35 -3.61
C ASN A 56 2.85 17.13 -3.88
N SER A 57 3.08 16.08 -3.12
CA SER A 57 2.21 14.90 -3.04
C SER A 57 2.02 14.51 -1.59
N ALA A 58 0.80 14.16 -1.22
CA ALA A 58 0.50 13.58 0.08
C ALA A 58 0.64 12.07 0.02
N GLY A 59 1.22 11.48 1.05
CA GLY A 59 1.24 10.04 1.23
C GLY A 59 -0.18 9.48 1.36
N GLY A 60 -0.38 8.23 1.01
CA GLY A 60 -1.68 7.57 1.16
C GLY A 60 -1.87 7.03 2.57
N ASP A 61 -3.11 7.01 3.04
CA ASP A 61 -3.45 6.42 4.33
C ASP A 61 -3.31 4.89 4.32
N GLY A 62 -2.89 4.34 5.44
CA GLY A 62 -2.92 2.90 5.65
C GLY A 62 -4.35 2.35 5.66
N GLY A 63 -4.55 1.17 5.12
CA GLY A 63 -5.84 0.47 5.16
C GLY A 63 -6.23 0.14 6.60
N VAL A 64 -7.53 0.15 6.87
CA VAL A 64 -8.10 -0.15 8.20
C VAL A 64 -8.72 -1.53 8.18
N ALA A 65 -8.35 -2.40 9.14
CA ALA A 65 -9.03 -3.68 9.32
C ALA A 65 -10.42 -3.49 9.93
N SER A 66 -11.32 -4.43 9.67
CA SER A 66 -12.66 -4.46 10.25
C SER A 66 -13.20 -5.89 10.36
N GLY A 67 -14.16 -6.09 11.27
CA GLY A 67 -14.84 -7.38 11.47
C GLY A 67 -14.07 -8.40 12.29
N GLY A 68 -12.85 -8.11 12.71
CA GLY A 68 -12.07 -8.94 13.62
C GLY A 68 -12.17 -8.46 15.07
N ASP A 69 -11.68 -9.25 16.01
CA ASP A 69 -11.56 -8.89 17.43
C ASP A 69 -10.49 -7.83 17.64
N ILE A 70 -9.43 -7.87 16.86
CA ILE A 70 -8.37 -6.87 16.84
C ILE A 70 -8.26 -6.29 15.43
N ASN A 71 -8.61 -5.02 15.28
CA ASN A 71 -8.57 -4.30 14.02
C ASN A 71 -7.43 -3.28 14.05
N ILE A 72 -6.45 -3.45 13.18
CA ILE A 72 -5.24 -2.63 13.12
C ILE A 72 -5.27 -1.81 11.83
N GLN A 73 -4.86 -0.56 11.91
CA GLN A 73 -4.61 0.28 10.75
C GLN A 73 -3.16 0.12 10.30
N GLY A 74 -2.94 0.06 8.99
CA GLY A 74 -1.62 0.15 8.39
C GLY A 74 -0.99 1.54 8.57
N GLY A 75 0.33 1.62 8.45
CA GLY A 75 1.03 2.91 8.45
C GLY A 75 0.71 3.74 7.21
N THR A 76 0.72 5.06 7.35
CA THR A 76 0.61 6.01 6.24
C THR A 76 1.89 6.02 5.41
N GLY A 77 1.78 6.30 4.11
CA GLY A 77 2.92 6.66 3.28
C GLY A 77 3.45 8.04 3.64
N GLN A 78 4.70 8.29 3.34
CA GLN A 78 5.30 9.62 3.53
C GLN A 78 4.94 10.56 2.38
N ASP A 79 4.83 11.84 2.71
CA ASP A 79 4.67 12.90 1.72
C ASP A 79 5.90 13.02 0.82
N GLY A 80 5.70 13.48 -0.38
CA GLY A 80 6.75 13.78 -1.35
C GLY A 80 6.73 15.24 -1.77
N GLN A 81 7.89 15.78 -2.08
CA GLN A 81 8.05 17.13 -2.59
C GLN A 81 9.02 17.14 -3.77
N ALA A 82 8.61 17.76 -4.86
CA ALA A 82 9.47 18.06 -6.00
C ALA A 82 10.06 19.48 -5.87
N ALA A 83 10.97 19.84 -6.71
CA ALA A 83 11.77 21.06 -6.82
C ALA A 83 13.18 20.91 -6.21
N THR A 84 13.80 21.99 -5.76
CA THR A 84 15.21 22.00 -5.34
C THR A 84 15.55 21.11 -4.14
N ASN A 85 14.55 20.73 -3.37
CA ASN A 85 14.69 19.79 -2.24
C ASN A 85 13.85 18.55 -2.55
N MET A 86 14.42 17.59 -3.25
CA MET A 86 13.70 16.36 -3.60
C MET A 86 13.49 15.48 -2.37
N LEU A 87 12.29 15.52 -1.83
CA LEU A 87 11.79 14.54 -0.89
C LEU A 87 10.80 13.65 -1.62
N THR A 88 11.11 12.38 -1.73
CA THR A 88 10.20 11.40 -2.30
C THR A 88 9.65 10.51 -1.21
N GLY A 89 8.33 10.29 -1.22
CA GLY A 89 7.65 9.52 -0.20
C GLY A 89 8.01 8.04 -0.24
N SER A 90 8.16 7.44 0.93
CA SER A 90 8.17 5.98 1.09
C SER A 90 6.76 5.44 1.20
N GLY A 91 6.56 4.19 0.83
CA GLY A 91 5.30 3.49 1.04
C GLY A 91 5.03 3.22 2.52
N GLY A 92 3.77 3.21 2.89
CA GLY A 92 3.33 2.87 4.25
C GLY A 92 3.65 1.43 4.62
N ALA A 93 3.94 1.20 5.90
CA ALA A 93 4.13 -0.13 6.44
C ALA A 93 2.79 -0.85 6.63
N SER A 94 2.79 -2.17 6.54
CA SER A 94 1.68 -3.02 6.96
C SER A 94 1.94 -3.59 8.36
N PHE A 95 0.98 -4.38 8.86
CA PHE A 95 1.18 -5.21 10.06
C PHE A 95 2.38 -6.15 9.91
N TRP A 96 2.65 -6.63 8.69
CA TRP A 96 3.68 -7.63 8.40
C TRP A 96 5.07 -7.02 8.16
N GLY A 97 5.18 -5.71 8.05
CA GLY A 97 6.47 -5.02 7.89
C GLY A 97 6.47 -3.80 6.99
N GLY A 98 7.65 -3.36 6.63
CA GLY A 98 7.91 -2.09 5.99
C GLY A 98 7.45 -1.97 4.54
N GLY A 99 7.14 -0.74 4.15
CA GLY A 99 6.88 -0.35 2.78
C GLY A 99 8.14 -0.26 1.91
N GLY A 100 7.92 0.03 0.64
CA GLY A 100 8.97 0.31 -0.32
C GLY A 100 9.60 1.68 -0.07
N ARG A 101 10.92 1.77 -0.13
CA ARG A 101 11.59 3.08 -0.11
C ARG A 101 11.41 3.81 -1.44
N SER A 102 11.58 5.11 -1.43
CA SER A 102 11.78 5.89 -2.65
C SER A 102 13.08 5.48 -3.39
N GLY A 103 13.14 5.72 -4.68
CA GLY A 103 14.29 5.36 -5.50
C GLY A 103 14.62 6.37 -6.60
N ALA A 104 15.90 6.47 -6.94
CA ALA A 104 16.47 7.46 -7.86
C ALA A 104 16.03 7.28 -9.32
N THR A 105 15.77 6.07 -9.74
CA THR A 105 15.35 5.74 -11.12
C THR A 105 14.18 4.77 -11.13
N GLY A 106 13.44 4.74 -10.02
CA GLY A 106 12.28 3.88 -9.82
C GLY A 106 12.03 3.65 -8.34
N GLY A 107 10.79 3.73 -7.91
CA GLY A 107 10.38 3.41 -6.57
C GLY A 107 10.49 1.91 -6.27
N VAL A 108 10.74 1.57 -5.01
CA VAL A 108 10.85 0.17 -4.60
C VAL A 108 9.47 -0.36 -4.25
N LYS A 109 9.15 -1.55 -4.71
CA LYS A 109 7.92 -2.28 -4.35
C LYS A 109 7.79 -2.42 -2.82
N GLY A 110 6.57 -2.44 -2.31
CA GLY A 110 6.27 -2.82 -0.93
C GLY A 110 6.92 -4.16 -0.57
N LYS A 111 7.58 -4.22 0.59
CA LYS A 111 8.41 -5.38 0.97
C LYS A 111 7.65 -6.45 1.73
N ALA A 112 6.67 -6.05 2.50
CA ALA A 112 5.85 -6.96 3.29
C ALA A 112 4.43 -7.01 2.72
N ALA A 113 3.72 -8.11 2.94
CA ALA A 113 2.34 -8.26 2.49
C ALA A 113 1.47 -7.07 2.91
N GLY A 114 0.75 -6.47 1.98
CA GLY A 114 -0.12 -5.32 2.21
C GLY A 114 0.59 -3.97 2.41
N SER A 115 1.92 -3.89 2.27
CA SER A 115 2.65 -2.62 2.38
C SER A 115 2.66 -1.81 1.09
N GLY A 116 2.78 -0.50 1.20
CA GLY A 116 2.79 0.42 0.06
C GLY A 116 4.12 0.45 -0.69
N GLY A 117 4.09 0.79 -1.98
CA GLY A 117 5.28 1.06 -2.79
C GLY A 117 5.83 2.48 -2.57
N GLY A 118 7.11 2.66 -2.82
CA GLY A 118 7.78 3.96 -2.72
C GLY A 118 7.68 4.80 -3.98
N GLY A 119 7.80 6.10 -3.85
CA GLY A 119 7.89 7.03 -4.97
C GLY A 119 9.22 6.95 -5.73
N ALA A 120 9.25 7.50 -6.94
CA ALA A 120 10.46 7.63 -7.73
C ALA A 120 10.88 9.09 -7.85
N TYR A 121 12.15 9.35 -8.06
CA TYR A 121 12.68 10.65 -8.39
C TYR A 121 13.72 10.57 -9.49
N ASP A 122 13.85 11.68 -10.22
CA ASP A 122 14.84 11.85 -11.29
C ASP A 122 16.11 12.49 -10.68
N ILE A 123 17.11 11.67 -10.38
CA ILE A 123 18.34 12.12 -9.71
C ILE A 123 19.17 13.07 -10.58
N ASP A 124 19.08 12.91 -11.90
CA ASP A 124 19.90 13.67 -12.86
C ASP A 124 19.16 14.89 -13.41
N PHE A 125 17.94 15.14 -12.96
CA PHE A 125 17.08 16.23 -13.50
C PHE A 125 16.91 16.15 -15.02
N SER A 126 16.90 14.95 -15.55
CA SER A 126 16.81 14.68 -17.00
C SER A 126 15.41 14.92 -17.57
N GLY A 127 14.40 15.11 -16.72
CA GLY A 127 13.00 15.19 -17.10
C GLY A 127 12.34 13.85 -17.38
N ILE A 128 13.04 12.74 -17.11
CA ILE A 128 12.49 11.38 -17.28
C ILE A 128 11.51 11.06 -16.15
N ALA A 129 10.34 10.59 -16.53
CA ALA A 129 9.33 10.11 -15.59
C ALA A 129 9.61 8.64 -15.22
N TYR A 130 10.18 8.41 -14.06
CA TYR A 130 10.43 7.07 -13.54
C TYR A 130 9.19 6.48 -12.86
N PRO A 131 8.98 5.14 -12.91
CA PRO A 131 7.84 4.49 -12.25
C PRO A 131 8.00 4.47 -10.73
N SER A 132 6.89 4.64 -10.02
CA SER A 132 6.82 4.33 -8.59
C SER A 132 6.95 2.83 -8.35
N GLY A 133 7.16 2.41 -7.11
CA GLY A 133 7.04 1.00 -6.73
C GLY A 133 5.57 0.56 -6.65
N ASP A 134 5.30 -0.70 -6.98
CA ASP A 134 4.01 -1.32 -6.70
C ASP A 134 3.79 -1.45 -5.18
N GLY A 135 2.55 -1.45 -4.73
CA GLY A 135 2.20 -2.02 -3.44
C GLY A 135 2.43 -3.54 -3.44
N ALA A 136 2.62 -4.12 -2.26
CA ALA A 136 2.64 -5.57 -2.11
C ALA A 136 1.21 -6.12 -2.00
N ASP A 137 0.96 -7.30 -2.55
CA ASP A 137 -0.31 -8.01 -2.38
C ASP A 137 -0.56 -8.27 -0.89
N GLY A 138 -1.82 -8.39 -0.51
CA GLY A 138 -2.23 -8.77 0.82
C GLY A 138 -1.90 -10.22 1.16
N ILE A 139 -2.31 -10.65 2.34
CA ILE A 139 -2.23 -12.05 2.79
C ILE A 139 -3.45 -12.36 3.67
N VAL A 140 -3.91 -13.58 3.62
CA VAL A 140 -4.87 -14.15 4.58
C VAL A 140 -4.20 -15.38 5.19
N HIS A 141 -4.04 -15.35 6.51
CA HIS A 141 -3.49 -16.48 7.27
C HIS A 141 -4.61 -17.07 8.13
N ILE A 142 -4.80 -18.37 8.04
CA ILE A 142 -5.87 -19.11 8.74
C ILE A 142 -5.21 -20.24 9.54
N GLU A 143 -5.57 -20.32 10.81
CA GLU A 143 -5.21 -21.40 11.71
C GLU A 143 -6.49 -22.05 12.24
N TRP A 144 -6.53 -23.38 12.41
CA TRP A 144 -7.66 -24.16 12.90
C TRP A 144 -7.23 -25.28 13.87
#